data_1ff54cf1ab3655bde1807c951063b3e5
#
_entry.id   1ff54cf1ab3655bde1807c951063b3e5
#
_cell.length_a   1.000
_cell.length_b   1.000
_cell.length_c   1.000
_cell.angle_alpha   90.00
_cell.angle_beta   90.00
_cell.angle_gamma   90.00
#
_symmetry.space_group_name_H-M   'P 1'
#
loop_
_entity.id
_entity.type
_entity.pdbx_description
1 polymer ?
#
loop_
_entity_poly.entity_id
_entity_poly.type
_entity_poly.pdbx_seq_one_letter_code
_entity_poly.pdbx_strand_id
1 'polypeptide(L)'
;GKSVLITAAAGAGIGFAAESFGHAPKMMPPGPNIRLSANENPYGPSPFARKAMTDMVTLSNRYPFSDLTGQVRERIGKEHQLDKEHVLLGAGSSEILGLVAQLAASRQGNAVSANPTFGIWWTAAQRGGLNITKVPLTAGKGHDLPAMLAAINSDTRLVYVCNPNNPTGTITETMALKEFITTVSQQTMVLLDEAYIEYCDEPSLASMVASNKNIIVAKTFSKIYGMAGARIGYALAHPETIRQLGQFQPWENAGASRVSLAGALASLDDTAFVSDSKKWNAGAREYTRKELEKLNIRTIPSHANFLYLSVNDYPQDYHARLAANHILGGRMVEEEGRWARITIGTGEEMKAYIRAL
;
A
#
# COMPACT_ATOMS: atom_id res chain seq x y z
N GLY A 1 14.38 75.78 21.56
CA GLY A 1 13.88 74.48 21.22
C GLY A 1 14.16 74.20 19.75
N LYS A 2 15.05 73.25 19.46
CA LYS A 2 15.34 72.83 18.09
C LYS A 2 14.51 71.59 17.81
N SER A 3 13.55 71.70 16.84
CA SER A 3 12.80 70.54 16.30
C SER A 3 13.72 69.74 15.37
N VAL A 4 13.87 68.46 15.64
CA VAL A 4 14.58 67.54 14.74
C VAL A 4 13.51 66.88 13.87
N LEU A 5 13.55 67.15 12.57
CA LEU A 5 12.81 66.38 11.57
C LEU A 5 13.51 65.04 11.37
N ILE A 6 12.80 63.95 11.65
CA ILE A 6 13.21 62.61 11.26
C ILE A 6 12.60 62.32 9.87
N THR A 7 13.47 62.35 8.86
CA THR A 7 13.14 61.87 7.50
C THR A 7 13.12 60.34 7.53
N ALA A 8 11.92 59.78 7.27
CA ALA A 8 11.78 58.34 7.08
C ALA A 8 12.36 57.99 5.70
N ALA A 9 13.45 57.20 5.71
CA ALA A 9 13.94 56.57 4.50
C ALA A 9 12.98 55.42 4.08
N ALA A 10 12.46 55.54 2.88
CA ALA A 10 11.69 54.49 2.24
C ALA A 10 12.60 53.26 2.02
N GLY A 11 12.35 52.20 2.79
CA GLY A 11 13.00 50.92 2.59
C GLY A 11 12.51 50.31 1.26
N ALA A 12 13.47 49.99 0.39
CA ALA A 12 13.23 49.24 -0.81
C ALA A 12 12.63 47.87 -0.43
N GLY A 13 11.35 47.68 -0.67
CA GLY A 13 10.70 46.38 -0.55
C GLY A 13 11.32 45.44 -1.57
N ILE A 14 11.96 44.39 -1.07
CA ILE A 14 12.31 43.23 -1.90
C ILE A 14 10.98 42.59 -2.31
N GLY A 15 10.54 42.95 -3.51
CA GLY A 15 9.42 42.27 -4.15
C GLY A 15 9.81 40.85 -4.42
N PHE A 16 9.35 39.92 -3.59
CA PHE A 16 9.29 38.54 -3.99
C PHE A 16 8.33 38.46 -5.17
N ALA A 17 8.89 38.17 -6.35
CA ALA A 17 8.13 37.96 -7.56
C ALA A 17 7.09 36.84 -7.33
N ALA A 18 5.81 37.21 -7.34
CA ALA A 18 4.65 36.33 -7.24
C ALA A 18 4.42 35.55 -8.56
N GLU A 19 5.47 35.13 -9.24
CA GLU A 19 5.37 34.51 -10.57
C GLU A 19 5.66 33.03 -10.63
N SER A 20 5.82 32.29 -9.54
CA SER A 20 6.07 30.85 -9.58
C SER A 20 4.98 29.95 -8.97
N PHE A 21 3.82 30.49 -8.61
CA PHE A 21 2.62 29.71 -8.27
C PHE A 21 1.58 29.68 -9.41
N GLY A 22 2.04 29.83 -10.62
CA GLY A 22 1.21 29.72 -11.80
C GLY A 22 0.95 28.28 -12.17
N HIS A 23 0.04 27.63 -11.53
CA HIS A 23 -1.00 26.68 -11.90
C HIS A 23 -1.60 26.17 -10.59
N ALA A 24 -2.57 26.90 -10.08
CA ALA A 24 -3.54 26.27 -9.19
C ALA A 24 -3.98 24.97 -9.90
N PRO A 25 -3.96 23.81 -9.23
CA PRO A 25 -4.50 22.59 -9.84
C PRO A 25 -5.88 22.96 -10.33
N LYS A 26 -6.18 22.69 -11.62
CA LYS A 26 -7.53 22.89 -12.16
C LYS A 26 -8.45 22.23 -11.15
N MET A 27 -9.21 23.03 -10.43
CA MET A 27 -10.26 22.50 -9.58
C MET A 27 -11.12 21.64 -10.50
N MET A 28 -11.19 20.35 -10.17
CA MET A 28 -12.01 19.43 -10.94
C MET A 28 -13.44 19.98 -10.91
N PRO A 29 -14.16 19.95 -12.04
CA PRO A 29 -15.52 20.47 -12.07
C PRO A 29 -16.34 19.80 -10.95
N PRO A 30 -17.28 20.54 -10.33
CA PRO A 30 -18.09 20.03 -9.25
C PRO A 30 -19.02 18.92 -9.77
N GLY A 31 -18.65 17.72 -9.51
CA GLY A 31 -19.40 16.49 -9.70
C GLY A 31 -18.60 15.37 -9.03
N PRO A 32 -19.21 14.39 -8.37
CA PRO A 32 -18.45 13.35 -7.70
C PRO A 32 -17.72 12.54 -8.77
N ASN A 33 -16.44 12.79 -8.95
CA ASN A 33 -15.58 11.88 -9.69
C ASN A 33 -15.50 10.57 -8.90
N ILE A 34 -16.04 9.52 -9.47
CA ILE A 34 -15.94 8.18 -8.91
C ILE A 34 -14.48 7.76 -9.00
N ARG A 35 -13.86 7.45 -7.87
CA ARG A 35 -12.41 7.19 -7.79
C ARG A 35 -12.12 5.71 -7.59
N LEU A 36 -11.78 5.03 -8.69
CA LEU A 36 -11.54 3.58 -8.73
C LEU A 36 -10.11 3.23 -9.18
N SER A 37 -9.11 4.05 -8.83
CA SER A 37 -7.74 3.91 -9.36
C SER A 37 -6.68 3.47 -8.35
N ALA A 38 -6.91 3.68 -7.04
CA ALA A 38 -5.86 3.61 -6.03
C ALA A 38 -6.04 2.50 -4.98
N ASN A 39 -6.99 1.59 -5.17
CA ASN A 39 -7.30 0.51 -4.23
C ASN A 39 -7.59 1.05 -2.82
N GLU A 40 -8.33 2.14 -2.75
CA GLU A 40 -8.80 2.73 -1.50
C GLU A 40 -10.06 2.00 -1.02
N ASN A 41 -10.33 2.03 0.28
CA ASN A 41 -11.60 1.59 0.82
C ASN A 41 -12.62 2.75 0.68
N PRO A 42 -13.71 2.58 -0.09
CA PRO A 42 -14.65 3.66 -0.38
C PRO A 42 -15.44 4.12 0.86
N TYR A 43 -15.46 3.33 1.91
CA TYR A 43 -16.18 3.64 3.16
C TYR A 43 -15.36 4.52 4.10
N GLY A 44 -14.07 4.79 3.77
CA GLY A 44 -13.14 5.58 4.58
C GLY A 44 -12.76 4.89 5.88
N PRO A 45 -12.14 5.63 6.82
CA PRO A 45 -11.85 5.10 8.15
C PRO A 45 -13.15 4.85 8.94
N SER A 46 -13.12 3.90 9.88
CA SER A 46 -14.25 3.61 10.75
C SER A 46 -14.68 4.85 11.56
N PRO A 47 -15.93 4.91 12.07
CA PRO A 47 -16.36 5.98 12.96
C PRO A 47 -15.44 6.16 14.17
N PHE A 48 -14.95 5.07 14.76
CA PHE A 48 -14.04 5.11 15.91
C PHE A 48 -12.67 5.69 15.50
N ALA A 49 -12.12 5.26 14.38
CA ALA A 49 -10.87 5.80 13.87
C ALA A 49 -10.98 7.29 13.55
N ARG A 50 -12.07 7.72 12.88
CA ARG A 50 -12.31 9.15 12.58
C ARG A 50 -12.39 9.98 13.84
N LYS A 51 -13.13 9.50 14.87
CA LYS A 51 -13.23 10.20 16.14
C LYS A 51 -11.86 10.33 16.81
N ALA A 52 -11.11 9.22 16.92
CA ALA A 52 -9.78 9.22 17.53
C ALA A 52 -8.82 10.17 16.81
N MET A 53 -8.83 10.18 15.48
CA MET A 53 -8.03 11.11 14.68
C MET A 53 -8.42 12.57 14.94
N THR A 54 -9.71 12.89 14.95
CA THR A 54 -10.22 14.25 15.19
C THR A 54 -9.85 14.75 16.57
N ASP A 55 -10.05 13.94 17.59
CA ASP A 55 -9.70 14.28 18.98
C ASP A 55 -8.21 14.55 19.14
N MET A 56 -7.37 13.79 18.38
CA MET A 56 -5.92 13.90 18.46
C MET A 56 -5.33 15.11 17.71
N VAL A 57 -6.11 15.78 16.84
CA VAL A 57 -5.66 16.99 16.12
C VAL A 57 -5.21 18.08 17.09
N THR A 58 -5.88 18.25 18.22
CA THR A 58 -5.53 19.25 19.25
C THR A 58 -4.16 19.01 19.90
N LEU A 59 -3.61 17.80 19.78
CA LEU A 59 -2.31 17.40 20.30
C LEU A 59 -1.22 17.29 19.22
N SER A 60 -1.49 17.79 18.00
CA SER A 60 -0.55 17.71 16.88
C SER A 60 0.75 18.49 17.10
N ASN A 61 0.81 19.39 18.08
CA ASN A 61 2.01 20.09 18.51
C ASN A 61 2.95 19.24 19.40
N ARG A 62 2.61 17.97 19.67
CA ARG A 62 3.40 17.06 20.50
C ARG A 62 3.83 15.84 19.74
N TYR A 63 5.08 15.45 19.89
CA TYR A 63 5.60 14.21 19.34
C TYR A 63 5.01 12.98 20.06
N PRO A 64 4.77 11.84 19.37
CA PRO A 64 4.15 10.64 19.97
C PRO A 64 5.16 9.66 20.61
N PHE A 65 6.37 10.10 20.97
CA PHE A 65 7.53 9.25 21.16
C PHE A 65 7.45 8.17 22.25
N SER A 66 6.76 8.36 23.34
CA SER A 66 6.87 7.41 24.45
C SER A 66 5.59 6.68 24.79
N ASP A 67 4.45 7.24 24.44
CA ASP A 67 3.13 6.74 24.85
C ASP A 67 2.40 6.05 23.71
N LEU A 68 1.97 6.80 22.70
CA LEU A 68 1.07 6.31 21.65
C LEU A 68 1.79 5.37 20.67
N THR A 69 3.06 5.66 20.32
CA THR A 69 3.87 4.79 19.44
C THR A 69 4.06 3.41 20.07
N GLY A 70 4.36 3.37 21.37
CA GLY A 70 4.50 2.12 22.13
C GLY A 70 3.20 1.33 22.18
N GLN A 71 2.06 2.00 22.47
CA GLN A 71 0.74 1.38 22.52
C GLN A 71 0.33 0.77 21.17
N VAL A 72 0.56 1.48 20.06
CA VAL A 72 0.25 0.97 18.71
C VAL A 72 1.09 -0.25 18.39
N ARG A 73 2.40 -0.23 18.66
CA ARG A 73 3.29 -1.38 18.45
C ARG A 73 2.88 -2.59 19.30
N GLU A 74 2.55 -2.38 20.56
CA GLU A 74 2.08 -3.43 21.45
C GLU A 74 0.76 -4.03 20.97
N ARG A 75 -0.21 -3.19 20.56
CA ARG A 75 -1.50 -3.66 20.04
C ARG A 75 -1.35 -4.44 18.73
N ILE A 76 -0.47 -3.99 17.82
CA ILE A 76 -0.13 -4.72 16.59
C ILE A 76 0.56 -6.05 16.93
N GLY A 77 1.56 -6.04 17.80
CA GLY A 77 2.23 -7.27 18.23
C GLY A 77 1.23 -8.29 18.77
N LYS A 78 0.36 -7.87 19.69
CA LYS A 78 -0.69 -8.73 20.24
C LYS A 78 -1.63 -9.33 19.19
N GLU A 79 -1.99 -8.58 18.17
CA GLU A 79 -2.81 -9.06 17.04
C GLU A 79 -2.17 -10.27 16.33
N HIS A 80 -0.85 -10.27 16.25
CA HIS A 80 -0.07 -11.29 15.56
C HIS A 80 0.62 -12.29 16.50
N GLN A 81 0.31 -12.28 17.80
CA GLN A 81 0.93 -13.12 18.84
C GLN A 81 2.46 -12.90 18.92
N LEU A 82 2.87 -11.64 18.76
CA LEU A 82 4.24 -11.15 18.80
C LEU A 82 4.40 -10.05 19.84
N ASP A 83 5.64 -9.81 20.29
CA ASP A 83 5.96 -8.66 21.13
C ASP A 83 6.14 -7.41 20.28
N LYS A 84 6.03 -6.22 20.90
CA LYS A 84 6.22 -4.93 20.22
C LYS A 84 7.60 -4.75 19.56
N GLU A 85 8.60 -5.49 20.00
CA GLU A 85 9.95 -5.52 19.44
C GLU A 85 10.00 -6.12 18.03
N HIS A 86 8.97 -6.85 17.63
CA HIS A 86 8.78 -7.37 16.26
C HIS A 86 8.12 -6.37 15.33
N VAL A 87 7.77 -5.16 15.79
CA VAL A 87 6.97 -4.18 15.02
C VAL A 87 7.79 -2.93 14.72
N LEU A 88 7.87 -2.52 13.45
CA LEU A 88 8.38 -1.22 13.02
C LEU A 88 7.26 -0.45 12.31
N LEU A 89 6.96 0.75 12.80
CA LEU A 89 5.96 1.63 12.18
C LEU A 89 6.59 2.47 11.07
N GLY A 90 5.78 2.82 10.06
CA GLY A 90 6.21 3.69 8.98
C GLY A 90 5.05 4.50 8.38
N ALA A 91 5.37 5.48 7.55
CA ALA A 91 4.43 6.31 6.79
C ALA A 91 3.76 5.52 5.65
N GLY A 92 3.00 4.47 6.00
CA GLY A 92 2.43 3.46 5.12
C GLY A 92 3.43 2.34 4.81
N SER A 93 2.92 1.23 4.27
CA SER A 93 3.79 0.12 3.85
C SER A 93 4.79 0.53 2.77
N SER A 94 4.54 1.62 2.04
CA SER A 94 5.50 2.12 1.03
C SER A 94 6.85 2.52 1.63
N GLU A 95 6.86 3.13 2.83
CA GLU A 95 8.11 3.38 3.55
C GLU A 95 8.78 2.06 3.94
N ILE A 96 8.04 1.13 4.51
CA ILE A 96 8.55 -0.19 4.90
C ILE A 96 9.21 -0.90 3.71
N LEU A 97 8.54 -0.94 2.54
CA LEU A 97 9.09 -1.54 1.33
C LEU A 97 10.41 -0.85 0.92
N GLY A 98 10.47 0.49 1.05
CA GLY A 98 11.68 1.27 0.79
C GLY A 98 12.82 0.97 1.76
N LEU A 99 12.54 0.84 3.06
CA LEU A 99 13.53 0.48 4.08
C LEU A 99 14.10 -0.92 3.85
N VAL A 100 13.25 -1.90 3.51
CA VAL A 100 13.69 -3.26 3.19
C VAL A 100 14.55 -3.27 1.93
N ALA A 101 14.18 -2.49 0.91
CA ALA A 101 14.99 -2.34 -0.30
C ALA A 101 16.38 -1.76 0.00
N GLN A 102 16.48 -0.76 0.90
CA GLN A 102 17.75 -0.18 1.34
C GLN A 102 18.58 -1.18 2.14
N LEU A 103 17.97 -1.94 3.06
CA LEU A 103 18.66 -2.98 3.82
C LEU A 103 19.21 -4.06 2.87
N ALA A 104 18.41 -4.53 1.91
CA ALA A 104 18.86 -5.50 0.92
C ALA A 104 20.00 -4.97 0.05
N ALA A 105 19.92 -3.69 -0.33
CA ALA A 105 20.91 -3.01 -1.16
C ALA A 105 22.20 -2.64 -0.41
N SER A 106 22.30 -2.88 0.90
CA SER A 106 23.57 -2.72 1.66
C SER A 106 24.69 -3.62 1.12
N ARG A 107 24.35 -4.62 0.33
CA ARG A 107 25.26 -5.48 -0.42
C ARG A 107 24.85 -5.51 -1.89
N GLN A 108 25.79 -5.46 -2.80
CA GLN A 108 25.54 -5.64 -4.22
C GLN A 108 24.90 -7.01 -4.52
N GLY A 109 24.10 -7.09 -5.57
CA GLY A 109 23.46 -8.32 -5.98
C GLY A 109 22.16 -8.10 -6.74
N ASN A 110 21.22 -9.03 -6.55
CA ASN A 110 19.91 -8.96 -7.18
C ASN A 110 18.78 -9.17 -6.17
N ALA A 111 17.57 -8.77 -6.60
CA ALA A 111 16.33 -9.10 -5.95
C ALA A 111 15.41 -9.84 -6.93
N VAL A 112 14.78 -10.91 -6.49
CA VAL A 112 13.81 -11.68 -7.29
C VAL A 112 12.40 -11.21 -6.97
N SER A 113 11.63 -10.94 -8.01
CA SER A 113 10.25 -10.45 -7.91
C SER A 113 9.40 -10.98 -9.06
N ALA A 114 8.15 -11.30 -8.80
CA ALA A 114 7.20 -11.57 -9.87
C ALA A 114 6.97 -10.31 -10.74
N ASN A 115 6.49 -10.51 -11.97
CA ASN A 115 6.11 -9.44 -12.89
C ASN A 115 4.88 -9.84 -13.71
N PRO A 116 3.77 -9.06 -13.66
CA PRO A 116 3.58 -7.85 -12.87
C PRO A 116 3.32 -8.10 -11.38
N THR A 117 3.84 -7.19 -10.54
CA THR A 117 3.55 -7.10 -9.11
C THR A 117 3.68 -5.65 -8.62
N PHE A 118 3.52 -5.40 -7.31
CA PHE A 118 3.65 -4.05 -6.76
C PHE A 118 5.13 -3.66 -6.60
N GLY A 119 5.66 -2.99 -7.60
CA GLY A 119 7.11 -2.70 -7.74
C GLY A 119 7.55 -1.30 -7.25
N ILE A 120 6.80 -0.65 -6.35
CA ILE A 120 7.16 0.70 -5.86
C ILE A 120 8.57 0.76 -5.24
N TRP A 121 9.04 -0.33 -4.68
CA TRP A 121 10.34 -0.47 -4.04
C TRP A 121 11.50 -0.69 -5.04
N TRP A 122 11.22 -1.06 -6.31
CA TRP A 122 12.26 -1.37 -7.30
C TRP A 122 13.22 -0.20 -7.51
N THR A 123 12.69 1.03 -7.61
CA THR A 123 13.52 2.22 -7.81
C THR A 123 14.49 2.42 -6.64
N ALA A 124 14.05 2.20 -5.41
CA ALA A 124 14.92 2.30 -4.23
C ALA A 124 16.01 1.20 -4.24
N ALA A 125 15.63 -0.03 -4.57
CA ALA A 125 16.55 -1.15 -4.69
C ALA A 125 17.61 -0.92 -5.78
N GLN A 126 17.18 -0.47 -6.97
CA GLN A 126 18.08 -0.18 -8.10
C GLN A 126 19.04 0.97 -7.81
N ARG A 127 18.58 2.04 -7.15
CA ARG A 127 19.46 3.13 -6.70
C ARG A 127 20.49 2.66 -5.70
N GLY A 128 20.17 1.65 -4.90
CA GLY A 128 21.10 1.00 -3.98
C GLY A 128 22.03 -0.03 -4.63
N GLY A 129 21.91 -0.28 -5.94
CA GLY A 129 22.77 -1.21 -6.69
C GLY A 129 22.24 -2.63 -6.83
N LEU A 130 20.96 -2.89 -6.51
CA LEU A 130 20.33 -4.20 -6.77
C LEU A 130 19.74 -4.26 -8.18
N ASN A 131 20.03 -5.33 -8.89
CA ASN A 131 19.32 -5.69 -10.12
C ASN A 131 18.01 -6.39 -9.79
N ILE A 132 16.92 -6.08 -10.50
CA ILE A 132 15.64 -6.75 -10.30
C ILE A 132 15.48 -7.89 -11.32
N THR A 133 15.53 -9.10 -10.84
CA THR A 133 15.21 -10.30 -11.63
C THR A 133 13.70 -10.49 -11.62
N LYS A 134 13.07 -10.18 -12.75
CA LYS A 134 11.60 -10.25 -12.91
C LYS A 134 11.21 -11.63 -13.43
N VAL A 135 10.38 -12.34 -12.68
CA VAL A 135 9.86 -13.67 -13.04
C VAL A 135 8.41 -13.51 -13.53
N PRO A 136 8.08 -13.95 -14.74
CA PRO A 136 6.72 -13.88 -15.25
C PRO A 136 5.74 -14.63 -14.32
N LEU A 137 4.51 -14.13 -14.24
CA LEU A 137 3.42 -14.85 -13.59
C LEU A 137 3.00 -16.06 -14.40
N THR A 138 2.34 -17.01 -13.76
CA THR A 138 1.69 -18.14 -14.44
C THR A 138 0.61 -17.67 -15.41
N ALA A 139 0.13 -18.55 -16.30
CA ALA A 139 -0.99 -18.24 -17.19
C ALA A 139 -2.26 -17.80 -16.45
N GLY A 140 -2.45 -18.27 -15.19
CA GLY A 140 -3.53 -17.84 -14.28
C GLY A 140 -3.25 -16.53 -13.53
N LYS A 141 -2.13 -15.85 -13.85
CA LYS A 141 -1.70 -14.59 -13.21
C LYS A 141 -1.35 -14.72 -11.72
N GLY A 142 -1.08 -15.93 -11.24
CA GLY A 142 -0.52 -16.20 -9.91
C GLY A 142 1.01 -16.23 -9.93
N HIS A 143 1.63 -16.21 -8.77
CA HIS A 143 3.08 -16.38 -8.63
C HIS A 143 3.51 -17.75 -9.15
N ASP A 144 4.57 -17.77 -9.95
CA ASP A 144 5.27 -19.00 -10.34
C ASP A 144 6.38 -19.27 -9.31
N LEU A 145 6.02 -19.89 -8.18
CA LEU A 145 6.96 -20.16 -7.10
C LEU A 145 8.15 -21.03 -7.54
N PRO A 146 7.97 -22.09 -8.35
CA PRO A 146 9.10 -22.84 -8.90
C PRO A 146 10.05 -22.01 -9.74
N ALA A 147 9.52 -21.16 -10.64
CA ALA A 147 10.35 -20.28 -11.44
C ALA A 147 11.04 -19.19 -10.60
N MET A 148 10.36 -18.65 -9.59
CA MET A 148 10.95 -17.72 -8.64
C MET A 148 12.09 -18.38 -7.85
N LEU A 149 11.92 -19.62 -7.41
CA LEU A 149 12.97 -20.38 -6.70
C LEU A 149 14.18 -20.63 -7.60
N ALA A 150 13.96 -20.98 -8.86
CA ALA A 150 15.02 -21.21 -9.85
C ALA A 150 15.79 -19.92 -10.21
N ALA A 151 15.20 -18.76 -10.04
CA ALA A 151 15.84 -17.46 -10.29
C ALA A 151 16.75 -16.99 -9.13
N ILE A 152 16.72 -17.67 -7.99
CA ILE A 152 17.54 -17.33 -6.81
C ILE A 152 18.96 -17.90 -7.00
N ASN A 153 19.96 -17.08 -6.70
CA ASN A 153 21.37 -17.46 -6.73
C ASN A 153 22.15 -16.88 -5.53
N SER A 154 23.45 -17.09 -5.46
CA SER A 154 24.33 -16.63 -4.37
C SER A 154 24.34 -15.10 -4.20
N ASP A 155 23.99 -14.35 -5.26
CA ASP A 155 23.93 -12.90 -5.26
C ASP A 155 22.53 -12.33 -4.94
N THR A 156 21.56 -13.22 -4.72
CA THR A 156 20.20 -12.78 -4.34
C THR A 156 20.19 -12.26 -2.91
N ARG A 157 19.71 -11.03 -2.73
CA ARG A 157 19.63 -10.32 -1.44
C ARG A 157 18.21 -10.20 -0.91
N LEU A 158 17.22 -10.27 -1.82
CA LEU A 158 15.81 -10.12 -1.49
C LEU A 158 14.93 -10.93 -2.44
N VAL A 159 13.94 -11.60 -1.89
CA VAL A 159 12.83 -12.16 -2.66
C VAL A 159 11.55 -11.46 -2.18
N TYR A 160 10.81 -10.88 -3.13
CA TYR A 160 9.57 -10.16 -2.86
C TYR A 160 8.37 -10.94 -3.33
N VAL A 161 7.39 -11.11 -2.43
CA VAL A 161 6.08 -11.73 -2.73
C VAL A 161 4.98 -10.80 -2.23
N CYS A 162 4.05 -10.42 -3.11
CA CYS A 162 2.85 -9.68 -2.75
C CYS A 162 1.66 -10.64 -2.74
N ASN A 163 1.06 -10.87 -1.58
CA ASN A 163 -0.01 -11.87 -1.44
C ASN A 163 -1.15 -11.37 -0.55
N PRO A 164 -2.35 -11.11 -1.09
CA PRO A 164 -2.75 -11.15 -2.53
C PRO A 164 -1.96 -10.21 -3.44
N ASN A 165 -1.68 -10.65 -4.67
CA ASN A 165 -0.84 -9.90 -5.59
C ASN A 165 -1.54 -8.64 -6.15
N ASN A 166 -0.84 -7.56 -6.25
CA ASN A 166 -1.25 -6.35 -6.95
C ASN A 166 -0.39 -6.22 -8.24
N PRO A 167 -0.96 -6.28 -9.44
CA PRO A 167 -2.33 -5.87 -9.80
C PRO A 167 -3.35 -7.00 -9.99
N THR A 168 -2.96 -8.26 -9.89
CA THR A 168 -3.79 -9.37 -10.37
C THR A 168 -4.91 -9.78 -9.41
N GLY A 169 -4.76 -9.50 -8.11
CA GLY A 169 -5.69 -9.93 -7.07
C GLY A 169 -5.61 -11.42 -6.74
N THR A 170 -4.74 -12.16 -7.41
CA THR A 170 -4.55 -13.59 -7.17
C THR A 170 -3.93 -13.83 -5.81
N ILE A 171 -4.26 -14.98 -5.21
CA ILE A 171 -3.67 -15.44 -3.96
C ILE A 171 -2.89 -16.73 -4.22
N THR A 172 -1.77 -16.86 -3.56
CA THR A 172 -1.00 -18.11 -3.53
C THR A 172 -1.50 -18.93 -2.36
N GLU A 173 -1.67 -20.22 -2.58
CA GLU A 173 -2.12 -21.16 -1.55
C GLU A 173 -1.18 -21.12 -0.35
N THR A 174 -1.74 -21.07 0.86
CA THR A 174 -1.01 -20.79 2.09
C THR A 174 0.12 -21.78 2.37
N MET A 175 -0.10 -23.10 2.17
CA MET A 175 0.92 -24.11 2.46
C MET A 175 2.08 -24.02 1.47
N ALA A 176 1.79 -23.87 0.18
CA ALA A 176 2.81 -23.69 -0.85
C ALA A 176 3.63 -22.42 -0.64
N LEU A 177 2.97 -21.31 -0.26
CA LEU A 177 3.65 -20.07 0.06
C LEU A 177 4.54 -20.20 1.30
N LYS A 178 4.04 -20.85 2.34
CA LYS A 178 4.79 -21.10 3.58
C LYS A 178 6.03 -21.96 3.33
N GLU A 179 5.92 -23.01 2.52
CA GLU A 179 7.04 -23.86 2.13
C GLU A 179 8.09 -23.08 1.34
N PHE A 180 7.65 -22.30 0.34
CA PHE A 180 8.51 -21.43 -0.43
C PHE A 180 9.28 -20.44 0.47
N ILE A 181 8.58 -19.71 1.34
CA ILE A 181 9.19 -18.74 2.26
C ILE A 181 10.18 -19.45 3.19
N THR A 182 9.82 -20.61 3.73
CA THR A 182 10.71 -21.38 4.61
C THR A 182 12.01 -21.77 3.90
N THR A 183 11.91 -22.23 2.66
CA THR A 183 13.08 -22.62 1.85
C THR A 183 13.96 -21.42 1.52
N VAL A 184 13.36 -20.35 1.01
CA VAL A 184 14.08 -19.15 0.56
C VAL A 184 14.76 -18.43 1.72
N SER A 185 14.08 -18.33 2.85
CA SER A 185 14.58 -17.59 4.02
C SER A 185 15.78 -18.24 4.72
N GLN A 186 16.15 -19.46 4.35
CA GLN A 186 17.40 -20.09 4.80
C GLN A 186 18.65 -19.41 4.21
N GLN A 187 18.53 -18.75 3.07
CA GLN A 187 19.68 -18.19 2.35
C GLN A 187 19.58 -16.71 2.03
N THR A 188 18.38 -16.12 1.99
CA THR A 188 18.19 -14.69 1.65
C THR A 188 16.95 -14.11 2.34
N MET A 189 16.84 -12.76 2.35
CA MET A 189 15.66 -12.11 2.90
C MET A 189 14.43 -12.37 2.02
N VAL A 190 13.28 -12.54 2.68
CA VAL A 190 11.95 -12.59 2.06
C VAL A 190 11.12 -11.43 2.58
N LEU A 191 10.61 -10.62 1.66
CA LEU A 191 9.62 -9.59 1.96
C LEU A 191 8.26 -10.06 1.45
N LEU A 192 7.38 -10.39 2.38
CA LEU A 192 5.99 -10.71 2.12
C LEU A 192 5.13 -9.46 2.32
N ASP A 193 4.53 -8.96 1.24
CA ASP A 193 3.62 -7.82 1.28
C ASP A 193 2.17 -8.32 1.39
N GLU A 194 1.61 -8.19 2.57
CA GLU A 194 0.24 -8.60 2.92
C GLU A 194 -0.74 -7.41 2.95
N ALA A 195 -0.57 -6.41 2.09
CA ALA A 195 -1.42 -5.22 2.10
C ALA A 195 -2.92 -5.50 1.89
N TYR A 196 -3.31 -6.67 1.39
CA TYR A 196 -4.69 -7.04 1.07
C TYR A 196 -5.19 -8.28 1.81
N ILE A 197 -4.39 -8.87 2.69
CA ILE A 197 -4.71 -10.17 3.31
C ILE A 197 -6.03 -10.14 4.11
N GLU A 198 -6.39 -9.02 4.70
CA GLU A 198 -7.63 -8.87 5.46
C GLU A 198 -8.91 -8.97 4.60
N TYR A 199 -8.80 -8.86 3.27
CA TYR A 199 -9.94 -9.05 2.35
C TYR A 199 -10.24 -10.50 2.01
N CYS A 200 -9.37 -11.45 2.35
CA CYS A 200 -9.55 -12.89 2.07
C CYS A 200 -9.68 -13.71 3.36
N ASP A 201 -9.90 -15.01 3.21
CA ASP A 201 -10.06 -15.95 4.33
C ASP A 201 -8.73 -16.66 4.66
N GLU A 202 -7.68 -16.46 3.85
CA GLU A 202 -6.37 -17.02 4.11
C GLU A 202 -5.71 -16.35 5.32
N PRO A 203 -5.04 -17.13 6.17
CA PRO A 203 -4.35 -16.57 7.33
C PRO A 203 -3.10 -15.78 6.92
N SER A 204 -2.78 -14.76 7.72
CA SER A 204 -1.48 -14.08 7.64
C SER A 204 -0.35 -15.03 8.03
N LEU A 205 0.77 -14.94 7.31
CA LEU A 205 2.00 -15.67 7.66
C LEU A 205 2.93 -14.87 8.60
N ALA A 206 2.42 -13.83 9.23
CA ALA A 206 3.18 -12.94 10.11
C ALA A 206 3.86 -13.67 11.28
N SER A 207 3.27 -14.75 11.80
CA SER A 207 3.87 -15.54 12.90
C SER A 207 5.23 -16.17 12.55
N MET A 208 5.56 -16.34 11.26
CA MET A 208 6.85 -16.89 10.83
C MET A 208 8.04 -16.01 11.20
N VAL A 209 7.84 -14.72 11.44
CA VAL A 209 8.92 -13.79 11.77
C VAL A 209 9.51 -14.03 13.16
N ALA A 210 8.78 -14.67 14.06
CA ALA A 210 9.21 -14.91 15.45
C ALA A 210 10.52 -15.69 15.54
N SER A 211 10.72 -16.65 14.64
CA SER A 211 11.85 -17.58 14.66
C SER A 211 12.84 -17.41 13.50
N ASN A 212 12.57 -16.46 12.57
CA ASN A 212 13.40 -16.31 11.37
C ASN A 212 13.65 -14.84 11.03
N LYS A 213 14.90 -14.41 11.20
CA LYS A 213 15.31 -13.01 10.95
C LYS A 213 15.33 -12.62 9.48
N ASN A 214 15.25 -13.55 8.57
CA ASN A 214 15.22 -13.29 7.13
C ASN A 214 13.80 -13.10 6.59
N ILE A 215 12.75 -13.21 7.42
CA ILE A 215 11.37 -13.00 7.01
C ILE A 215 10.89 -11.63 7.50
N ILE A 216 10.35 -10.84 6.59
CA ILE A 216 9.75 -9.54 6.85
C ILE A 216 8.35 -9.55 6.24
N VAL A 217 7.34 -9.18 7.03
CA VAL A 217 5.96 -9.04 6.56
C VAL A 217 5.59 -7.56 6.60
N ALA A 218 5.19 -7.00 5.46
CA ALA A 218 4.72 -5.62 5.37
C ALA A 218 3.20 -5.57 5.39
N LYS A 219 2.63 -4.71 6.22
CA LYS A 219 1.18 -4.50 6.36
C LYS A 219 0.83 -3.01 6.37
N THR A 220 -0.44 -2.68 6.14
CA THR A 220 -0.87 -1.29 5.99
C THR A 220 -2.28 -1.04 6.51
N PHE A 221 -2.51 0.16 7.04
CA PHE A 221 -3.84 0.66 7.35
C PHE A 221 -4.52 1.33 6.14
N SER A 222 -3.84 1.41 5.00
CA SER A 222 -4.35 2.10 3.80
C SER A 222 -5.52 1.39 3.12
N LYS A 223 -5.70 0.07 3.34
CA LYS A 223 -6.65 -0.75 2.58
C LYS A 223 -7.92 -1.04 3.39
N ILE A 224 -8.04 -2.17 4.04
CA ILE A 224 -9.27 -2.55 4.76
C ILE A 224 -9.70 -1.51 5.81
N TYR A 225 -8.75 -0.88 6.49
CA TYR A 225 -9.01 0.12 7.51
C TYR A 225 -9.38 1.51 6.97
N GLY A 226 -9.32 1.73 5.64
CA GLY A 226 -9.72 2.97 5.01
C GLY A 226 -8.84 4.19 5.29
N MET A 227 -7.60 4.00 5.72
CA MET A 227 -6.70 5.08 6.17
C MET A 227 -5.60 5.42 5.16
N ALA A 228 -5.85 5.28 3.86
CA ALA A 228 -4.84 5.51 2.83
C ALA A 228 -4.19 6.91 2.92
N GLY A 229 -4.98 7.94 3.18
CA GLY A 229 -4.51 9.33 3.34
C GLY A 229 -3.79 9.60 4.66
N ALA A 230 -4.01 8.78 5.69
CA ALA A 230 -3.36 8.94 6.99
C ALA A 230 -1.90 8.49 7.01
N ARG A 231 -1.46 7.75 6.02
CA ARG A 231 -0.07 7.30 5.84
C ARG A 231 0.47 6.54 7.03
N ILE A 232 -0.11 5.38 7.35
CA ILE A 232 0.39 4.49 8.39
C ILE A 232 0.40 3.04 7.91
N GLY A 233 1.48 2.34 8.21
CA GLY A 233 1.72 0.93 7.96
C GLY A 233 2.82 0.43 8.87
N TYR A 234 3.16 -0.83 8.76
CA TYR A 234 4.16 -1.44 9.63
C TYR A 234 4.84 -2.65 8.99
N ALA A 235 6.05 -2.93 9.47
CA ALA A 235 6.72 -4.21 9.27
C ALA A 235 6.55 -5.07 10.52
N LEU A 236 6.43 -6.38 10.28
CA LEU A 236 6.64 -7.42 11.27
C LEU A 236 7.90 -8.19 10.88
N ALA A 237 8.85 -8.32 11.79
CA ALA A 237 10.09 -9.05 11.58
C ALA A 237 10.70 -9.47 12.93
N HIS A 238 11.73 -10.30 12.88
CA HIS A 238 12.52 -10.61 14.07
C HIS A 238 13.12 -9.32 14.67
N PRO A 239 13.26 -9.19 16.01
CA PRO A 239 13.74 -7.95 16.65
C PRO A 239 15.12 -7.47 16.14
N GLU A 240 16.01 -8.39 15.75
CA GLU A 240 17.29 -8.03 15.14
C GLU A 240 17.08 -7.29 13.80
N THR A 241 16.16 -7.78 12.97
CA THR A 241 15.83 -7.20 11.67
C THR A 241 15.09 -5.89 11.82
N ILE A 242 14.20 -5.77 12.82
CA ILE A 242 13.55 -4.50 13.16
C ILE A 242 14.58 -3.44 13.49
N ARG A 243 15.59 -3.75 14.32
CA ARG A 243 16.67 -2.79 14.64
C ARG A 243 17.46 -2.39 13.40
N GLN A 244 17.75 -3.32 12.48
CA GLN A 244 18.43 -3.00 11.22
C GLN A 244 17.59 -2.07 10.33
N LEU A 245 16.30 -2.34 10.18
CA LEU A 245 15.40 -1.48 9.41
C LEU A 245 15.25 -0.08 10.04
N GLY A 246 15.17 -0.02 11.37
CA GLY A 246 15.07 1.24 12.12
C GLY A 246 16.25 2.18 11.90
N GLN A 247 17.44 1.67 11.59
CA GLN A 247 18.62 2.49 11.29
C GLN A 247 18.49 3.33 10.01
N PHE A 248 17.58 2.97 9.11
CA PHE A 248 17.29 3.73 7.90
C PHE A 248 16.20 4.80 8.11
N GLN A 249 15.53 4.80 9.27
CA GLN A 249 14.61 5.88 9.62
C GLN A 249 15.38 7.00 10.34
N PRO A 250 15.03 8.28 10.11
CA PRO A 250 15.63 9.41 10.87
C PRO A 250 15.48 9.24 12.37
N TRP A 251 14.34 8.71 12.80
CA TRP A 251 14.05 8.19 14.15
C TRP A 251 13.23 6.94 14.03
N GLU A 252 13.59 5.93 14.76
CA GLU A 252 12.87 4.66 14.77
C GLU A 252 11.39 4.86 15.13
N ASN A 253 10.50 4.33 14.30
CA ASN A 253 9.04 4.44 14.43
C ASN A 253 8.44 5.87 14.31
N ALA A 254 9.17 6.85 13.80
CA ALA A 254 8.71 8.25 13.71
C ALA A 254 7.98 8.60 12.40
N GLY A 255 7.81 7.65 11.49
CA GLY A 255 7.18 7.90 10.18
C GLY A 255 5.69 8.21 10.24
N ALA A 256 4.98 7.82 11.29
CA ALA A 256 3.55 8.05 11.45
C ALA A 256 3.25 9.24 12.38
N SER A 257 2.29 10.10 11.98
CA SER A 257 1.86 11.21 12.81
C SER A 257 1.06 10.73 14.04
N ARG A 258 0.98 11.56 15.08
CA ARG A 258 0.15 11.31 16.26
C ARG A 258 -1.32 11.05 15.88
N VAL A 259 -1.85 11.81 14.94
CA VAL A 259 -3.21 11.64 14.41
C VAL A 259 -3.39 10.26 13.75
N SER A 260 -2.43 9.86 12.91
CA SER A 260 -2.46 8.55 12.25
C SER A 260 -2.35 7.40 13.22
N LEU A 261 -1.50 7.51 14.25
CA LEU A 261 -1.35 6.50 15.29
C LEU A 261 -2.62 6.31 16.10
N ALA A 262 -3.31 7.40 16.48
CA ALA A 262 -4.60 7.33 17.17
C ALA A 262 -5.67 6.63 16.34
N GLY A 263 -5.76 6.97 15.04
CA GLY A 263 -6.67 6.29 14.12
C GLY A 263 -6.35 4.82 13.94
N ALA A 264 -5.07 4.45 13.85
CA ALA A 264 -4.64 3.07 13.72
C ALA A 264 -5.01 2.24 14.97
N LEU A 265 -4.73 2.76 16.15
CA LEU A 265 -5.09 2.10 17.41
C LEU A 265 -6.59 1.83 17.50
N ALA A 266 -7.41 2.85 17.22
CA ALA A 266 -8.86 2.73 17.22
C ALA A 266 -9.37 1.76 16.12
N SER A 267 -8.70 1.72 14.98
CA SER A 267 -9.05 0.79 13.87
C SER A 267 -8.83 -0.67 14.24
N LEU A 268 -7.78 -0.97 15.00
CA LEU A 268 -7.48 -2.34 15.46
C LEU A 268 -8.51 -2.88 16.46
N ASP A 269 -9.22 -2.00 17.13
CA ASP A 269 -10.28 -2.37 18.07
C ASP A 269 -11.66 -2.45 17.40
N ASP A 270 -11.83 -1.89 16.21
CA ASP A 270 -13.08 -1.92 15.45
C ASP A 270 -13.15 -3.10 14.47
N THR A 271 -13.18 -4.31 15.01
CA THR A 271 -13.27 -5.55 14.23
C THR A 271 -14.56 -5.67 13.43
N ALA A 272 -15.64 -5.03 13.88
CA ALA A 272 -16.92 -4.98 13.17
C ALA A 272 -16.77 -4.25 11.83
N PHE A 273 -16.13 -3.08 11.81
CA PHE A 273 -15.88 -2.32 10.58
C PHE A 273 -15.02 -3.12 9.58
N VAL A 274 -13.99 -3.82 10.06
CA VAL A 274 -13.15 -4.68 9.22
C VAL A 274 -13.98 -5.80 8.59
N SER A 275 -14.79 -6.49 9.40
CA SER A 275 -15.70 -7.55 8.92
C SER A 275 -16.70 -7.03 7.88
N ASP A 276 -17.31 -5.89 8.14
CA ASP A 276 -18.29 -5.29 7.24
C ASP A 276 -17.63 -4.78 5.95
N SER A 277 -16.47 -4.13 6.03
CA SER A 277 -15.70 -3.71 4.84
C SER A 277 -15.34 -4.91 3.96
N LYS A 278 -14.95 -6.04 4.54
CA LYS A 278 -14.69 -7.30 3.82
C LYS A 278 -15.94 -7.78 3.09
N LYS A 279 -17.10 -7.83 3.76
CA LYS A 279 -18.38 -8.25 3.19
C LYS A 279 -18.85 -7.33 2.07
N TRP A 280 -18.82 -6.01 2.29
CA TRP A 280 -19.23 -5.03 1.29
C TRP A 280 -18.35 -5.10 0.04
N ASN A 281 -17.03 -5.18 0.24
CA ASN A 281 -16.10 -5.37 -0.87
C ASN A 281 -16.37 -6.67 -1.64
N ALA A 282 -16.58 -7.78 -0.95
CA ALA A 282 -16.85 -9.07 -1.59
C ALA A 282 -18.14 -9.03 -2.42
N GLY A 283 -19.22 -8.44 -1.88
CA GLY A 283 -20.48 -8.28 -2.60
C GLY A 283 -20.36 -7.37 -3.84
N ALA A 284 -19.72 -6.21 -3.71
CA ALA A 284 -19.53 -5.29 -4.82
C ALA A 284 -18.58 -5.88 -5.89
N ARG A 285 -17.53 -6.61 -5.48
CA ARG A 285 -16.61 -7.30 -6.38
C ARG A 285 -17.30 -8.39 -7.18
N GLU A 286 -18.08 -9.21 -6.53
CA GLU A 286 -18.81 -10.30 -7.19
C GLU A 286 -19.89 -9.77 -8.15
N TYR A 287 -20.63 -8.73 -7.76
CA TYR A 287 -21.54 -8.03 -8.65
C TYR A 287 -20.79 -7.54 -9.91
N THR A 288 -19.69 -6.82 -9.72
CA THR A 288 -18.93 -6.25 -10.83
C THR A 288 -18.38 -7.34 -11.76
N ARG A 289 -17.85 -8.42 -11.19
CA ARG A 289 -17.34 -9.57 -11.96
C ARG A 289 -18.42 -10.15 -12.87
N LYS A 290 -19.61 -10.40 -12.32
CA LYS A 290 -20.75 -10.96 -13.08
C LYS A 290 -21.23 -10.03 -14.20
N GLU A 291 -21.27 -8.72 -13.94
CA GLU A 291 -21.67 -7.77 -14.97
C GLU A 291 -20.61 -7.62 -16.08
N LEU A 292 -19.33 -7.66 -15.75
CA LEU A 292 -18.25 -7.67 -16.73
C LEU A 292 -18.27 -8.94 -17.60
N GLU A 293 -18.59 -10.10 -17.01
CA GLU A 293 -18.76 -11.35 -17.74
C GLU A 293 -19.89 -11.27 -18.80
N LYS A 294 -21.02 -10.64 -18.47
CA LYS A 294 -22.12 -10.38 -19.43
C LYS A 294 -21.69 -9.48 -20.59
N LEU A 295 -20.71 -8.61 -20.35
CA LEU A 295 -20.10 -7.75 -21.38
C LEU A 295 -18.96 -8.43 -22.12
N ASN A 296 -18.73 -9.73 -21.91
CA ASN A 296 -17.62 -10.51 -22.43
C ASN A 296 -16.22 -9.96 -22.03
N ILE A 297 -16.14 -9.25 -20.92
CA ILE A 297 -14.86 -8.75 -20.37
C ILE A 297 -14.34 -9.79 -19.37
N ARG A 298 -13.22 -10.43 -19.74
CA ARG A 298 -12.56 -11.43 -18.89
C ARG A 298 -11.92 -10.79 -17.67
N THR A 299 -12.17 -11.36 -16.48
CA THR A 299 -11.52 -10.97 -15.22
C THR A 299 -10.70 -12.11 -14.66
N ILE A 300 -9.67 -11.77 -13.86
CA ILE A 300 -8.95 -12.73 -13.03
C ILE A 300 -9.66 -12.82 -11.65
N PRO A 301 -9.87 -14.02 -11.10
CA PRO A 301 -10.38 -14.18 -9.74
C PRO A 301 -9.52 -13.37 -8.74
N SER A 302 -10.18 -12.52 -7.95
CA SER A 302 -9.50 -11.60 -7.05
C SER A 302 -9.86 -11.84 -5.59
N HIS A 303 -8.84 -11.75 -4.73
CA HIS A 303 -8.92 -11.82 -3.27
C HIS A 303 -8.63 -10.47 -2.61
N ALA A 304 -8.62 -9.38 -3.40
CA ALA A 304 -8.33 -8.02 -2.95
C ALA A 304 -9.53 -7.07 -3.16
N ASN A 305 -9.31 -5.77 -2.97
CA ASN A 305 -10.33 -4.74 -3.22
C ASN A 305 -10.24 -4.14 -4.64
N PHE A 306 -9.90 -4.95 -5.61
CA PHE A 306 -9.86 -4.57 -7.03
C PHE A 306 -10.07 -5.81 -7.91
N LEU A 307 -10.38 -5.57 -9.18
CA LEU A 307 -10.39 -6.59 -10.24
C LEU A 307 -9.30 -6.28 -11.26
N TYR A 308 -8.73 -7.34 -11.82
CA TYR A 308 -7.82 -7.30 -12.94
C TYR A 308 -8.53 -7.89 -14.16
N LEU A 309 -8.67 -7.09 -15.21
CA LEU A 309 -9.55 -7.39 -16.36
C LEU A 309 -8.83 -7.19 -17.68
N SER A 310 -9.13 -8.04 -18.66
CA SER A 310 -8.67 -7.89 -20.02
C SER A 310 -9.56 -6.89 -20.77
N VAL A 311 -8.93 -5.88 -21.38
CA VAL A 311 -9.61 -4.91 -22.24
C VAL A 311 -9.17 -5.09 -23.70
N ASN A 312 -8.60 -6.26 -24.04
CA ASN A 312 -8.11 -6.57 -25.40
C ASN A 312 -9.20 -6.41 -26.47
N ASP A 313 -10.34 -6.99 -26.20
CA ASP A 313 -11.47 -7.06 -27.15
C ASP A 313 -12.54 -6.02 -26.86
N TYR A 314 -12.23 -5.07 -25.95
CA TYR A 314 -13.15 -3.97 -25.65
C TYR A 314 -13.24 -3.04 -26.89
N PRO A 315 -14.45 -2.83 -27.46
CA PRO A 315 -14.58 -2.24 -28.79
C PRO A 315 -14.29 -0.73 -28.86
N GLN A 316 -14.06 -0.08 -27.73
CA GLN A 316 -13.82 1.36 -27.61
C GLN A 316 -12.58 1.62 -26.76
N ASP A 317 -12.12 2.87 -26.72
CA ASP A 317 -11.10 3.28 -25.75
C ASP A 317 -11.69 3.21 -24.33
N TYR A 318 -11.28 2.20 -23.58
CA TYR A 318 -11.74 1.92 -22.21
C TYR A 318 -11.52 3.11 -21.28
N HIS A 319 -10.35 3.76 -21.37
CA HIS A 319 -10.04 4.91 -20.51
C HIS A 319 -10.84 6.14 -20.89
N ALA A 320 -11.01 6.41 -22.19
CA ALA A 320 -11.82 7.52 -22.66
C ALA A 320 -13.30 7.36 -22.22
N ARG A 321 -13.82 6.13 -22.25
CA ARG A 321 -15.17 5.83 -21.74
C ARG A 321 -15.31 6.13 -20.26
N LEU A 322 -14.37 5.67 -19.44
CA LEU A 322 -14.39 5.97 -18.00
C LEU A 322 -14.30 7.48 -17.75
N ALA A 323 -13.39 8.18 -18.42
CA ALA A 323 -13.20 9.61 -18.28
C ALA A 323 -14.45 10.41 -18.69
N ALA A 324 -15.13 10.04 -19.77
CA ALA A 324 -16.37 10.65 -20.23
C ALA A 324 -17.52 10.51 -19.20
N ASN A 325 -17.45 9.49 -18.35
CA ASN A 325 -18.40 9.25 -17.27
C ASN A 325 -17.90 9.68 -15.89
N HIS A 326 -16.88 10.53 -15.84
CA HIS A 326 -16.27 11.04 -14.59
C HIS A 326 -15.75 9.94 -13.66
N ILE A 327 -15.27 8.82 -14.21
CA ILE A 327 -14.69 7.70 -13.46
C ILE A 327 -13.18 7.73 -13.59
N LEU A 328 -12.47 7.91 -12.49
CA LEU A 328 -11.02 7.82 -12.42
C LEU A 328 -10.63 6.36 -12.08
N GLY A 329 -10.31 5.57 -13.10
CA GLY A 329 -10.03 4.14 -12.90
C GLY A 329 -9.29 3.53 -14.08
N GLY A 330 -9.21 2.21 -14.07
CA GLY A 330 -8.70 1.44 -15.20
C GLY A 330 -7.20 1.56 -15.45
N ARG A 331 -6.38 1.69 -14.40
CA ARG A 331 -4.93 1.78 -14.56
C ARG A 331 -4.41 0.59 -15.37
N MET A 332 -3.76 0.87 -16.51
CA MET A 332 -3.02 -0.14 -17.26
C MET A 332 -1.78 -0.56 -16.50
N VAL A 333 -1.48 -1.85 -16.46
CA VAL A 333 -0.42 -2.40 -15.61
C VAL A 333 0.57 -3.28 -16.36
N GLU A 334 0.19 -3.84 -17.49
CA GLU A 334 1.07 -4.65 -18.34
C GLU A 334 1.49 -3.91 -19.60
N GLU A 335 2.78 -4.02 -19.96
CA GLU A 335 3.35 -3.46 -21.20
C GLU A 335 2.82 -4.18 -22.43
N GLU A 336 2.49 -5.46 -22.34
CA GLU A 336 1.91 -6.28 -23.41
C GLU A 336 0.42 -6.01 -23.64
N GLY A 337 -0.01 -4.99 -23.09
CA GLY A 337 -1.12 -4.28 -23.45
C GLY A 337 -2.39 -4.54 -22.73
N ARG A 338 -3.24 -4.47 -22.55
CA ARG A 338 -4.69 -4.43 -22.45
C ARG A 338 -5.25 -5.15 -21.24
N TRP A 339 -4.46 -5.17 -20.18
CA TRP A 339 -4.95 -5.49 -18.85
C TRP A 339 -5.10 -4.22 -18.04
N ALA A 340 -6.27 -4.04 -17.46
CA ALA A 340 -6.57 -2.91 -16.59
C ALA A 340 -6.90 -3.40 -15.17
N ARG A 341 -6.56 -2.56 -14.16
CA ARG A 341 -6.98 -2.80 -12.79
C ARG A 341 -8.00 -1.76 -12.38
N ILE A 342 -9.17 -2.21 -11.92
CA ILE A 342 -10.22 -1.36 -11.38
C ILE A 342 -10.42 -1.61 -9.87
N THR A 343 -10.41 -0.56 -9.07
CA THR A 343 -10.71 -0.64 -7.63
C THR A 343 -12.18 -0.94 -7.42
N ILE A 344 -12.52 -1.70 -6.40
CA ILE A 344 -13.90 -1.92 -5.99
C ILE A 344 -14.35 -0.74 -5.11
N GLY A 345 -15.28 0.03 -5.62
CA GLY A 345 -15.98 1.09 -4.92
C GLY A 345 -17.18 0.59 -4.12
N THR A 346 -18.04 1.49 -3.71
CA THR A 346 -19.38 1.15 -3.17
C THR A 346 -20.23 0.45 -4.22
N GLY A 347 -21.29 -0.23 -3.80
CA GLY A 347 -22.21 -0.87 -4.73
C GLY A 347 -22.77 0.09 -5.79
N GLU A 348 -23.06 1.35 -5.41
CA GLU A 348 -23.55 2.38 -6.34
C GLU A 348 -22.46 2.86 -7.32
N GLU A 349 -21.24 3.01 -6.85
CA GLU A 349 -20.10 3.34 -7.72
C GLU A 349 -19.83 2.24 -8.74
N MET A 350 -19.92 0.97 -8.32
CA MET A 350 -19.75 -0.17 -9.25
C MET A 350 -20.88 -0.29 -10.25
N LYS A 351 -22.13 0.02 -9.86
CA LYS A 351 -23.26 0.12 -10.81
C LYS A 351 -23.04 1.24 -11.83
N ALA A 352 -22.53 2.41 -11.38
CA ALA A 352 -22.19 3.51 -12.28
C ALA A 352 -21.04 3.13 -13.23
N TYR A 353 -20.01 2.43 -12.74
CA TYR A 353 -18.93 1.89 -13.56
C TYR A 353 -19.44 0.95 -14.66
N ILE A 354 -20.31 0.01 -14.33
CA ILE A 354 -20.89 -0.92 -15.32
C ILE A 354 -21.74 -0.18 -16.36
N ARG A 355 -22.52 0.84 -15.94
CA ARG A 355 -23.29 1.64 -16.91
C ARG A 355 -22.42 2.47 -17.85
N ALA A 356 -21.21 2.81 -17.44
CA ALA A 356 -20.26 3.56 -18.25
C ALA A 356 -19.60 2.71 -19.35
N LEU A 357 -19.56 1.40 -19.19
CA LEU A 357 -19.03 0.46 -20.18
C LEU A 357 -20.06 0.14 -21.27
#